data_69b3b78ad9f1b3801aff0ecb15b0edc2
#
_entry.id   69b3b78ad9f1b3801aff0ecb15b0edc2
#
_cell.length_a   1.000
_cell.length_b   1.000
_cell.length_c   1.000
_cell.angle_alpha   90.00
_cell.angle_beta   90.00
_cell.angle_gamma   90.00
#
_symmetry.space_group_name_H-M   'P 1'
#
loop_
_entity.id
_entity.type
_entity.pdbx_description
1 polymer ?
#
loop_
_entity_poly.entity_id
_entity_poly.type
_entity_poly.pdbx_seq_one_letter_code
_entity_poly.pdbx_strand_id
1 'polypeptide(L)'
;NSEKILSFFKEITQVPRESGHEEQIIAYLQKFAADRNFAQKTDEAGNVLIVKEAAPGFEGVPAIVLQSHSDMVCEKNNDVEFDFKHDAIQAYVDGEWMRAKGTTLGADDGIGEGFPPSARMAECLVSTDAEAGGE
;
A
#
# COMPACT_ATOMS: atom_id res chain seq x y z
N ASN A 1 1.56 -3.20 16.21
CA ASN A 1 1.05 -1.96 16.75
C ASN A 1 0.05 -1.36 15.78
N SER A 2 -1.24 -1.50 16.08
CA SER A 2 -2.35 -1.11 15.20
C SER A 2 -2.34 0.39 14.83
N GLU A 3 -1.90 1.26 15.73
CA GLU A 3 -1.80 2.70 15.46
C GLU A 3 -0.82 3.01 14.32
N LYS A 4 0.30 2.30 14.26
CA LYS A 4 1.28 2.43 13.16
C LYS A 4 0.71 1.98 11.83
N ILE A 5 0.02 0.85 11.82
CA ILE A 5 -0.63 0.32 10.60
C ILE A 5 -1.65 1.34 10.09
N LEU A 6 -2.50 1.86 10.96
CA LEU A 6 -3.49 2.88 10.61
C LEU A 6 -2.85 4.19 10.16
N SER A 7 -1.70 4.57 10.71
CA SER A 7 -0.95 5.74 10.28
C SER A 7 -0.46 5.60 8.84
N PHE A 8 0.14 4.46 8.50
CA PHE A 8 0.57 4.18 7.13
C PHE A 8 -0.62 4.04 6.17
N PHE A 9 -1.68 3.39 6.58
CA PHE A 9 -2.88 3.32 5.78
C PHE A 9 -3.44 4.71 5.46
N LYS A 10 -3.45 5.62 6.43
CA LYS A 10 -3.85 7.02 6.19
C LYS A 10 -2.94 7.73 5.20
N GLU A 11 -1.64 7.48 5.22
CA GLU A 11 -0.73 8.02 4.19
C GLU A 11 -1.08 7.48 2.81
N ILE A 12 -1.31 6.17 2.70
CA ILE A 12 -1.65 5.50 1.45
C ILE A 12 -2.99 6.03 0.88
N THR A 13 -3.97 6.33 1.72
CA THR A 13 -5.25 6.94 1.26
C THR A 13 -5.07 8.29 0.57
N GLN A 14 -3.96 8.97 0.81
CA GLN A 14 -3.65 10.25 0.16
C GLN A 14 -3.03 10.09 -1.23
N VAL A 15 -2.65 8.88 -1.61
CA VAL A 15 -2.01 8.57 -2.89
C VAL A 15 -3.04 7.96 -3.84
N PRO A 16 -3.34 8.58 -4.98
CA PRO A 16 -4.15 7.97 -6.02
C PRO A 16 -3.54 6.65 -6.51
N ARG A 17 -4.37 5.60 -6.56
CA ARG A 17 -3.94 4.23 -6.86
C ARG A 17 -5.05 3.39 -7.50
N GLU A 18 -5.77 4.01 -8.44
CA GLU A 18 -6.78 3.32 -9.23
C GLU A 18 -6.15 2.16 -10.01
N SER A 19 -6.82 1.01 -10.05
CA SER A 19 -6.39 -0.16 -10.84
C SER A 19 -6.16 0.23 -12.29
N GLY A 20 -4.98 -0.11 -12.83
CA GLY A 20 -4.54 0.30 -14.17
C GLY A 20 -3.89 1.69 -14.24
N HIS A 21 -3.80 2.42 -13.12
CA HIS A 21 -3.17 3.74 -12.99
C HIS A 21 -2.37 3.85 -11.69
N GLU A 22 -1.41 2.91 -11.52
CA GLU A 22 -0.67 2.74 -10.26
C GLU A 22 0.63 3.55 -10.17
N GLU A 23 0.92 4.42 -11.13
CA GLU A 23 2.21 5.14 -11.21
C GLU A 23 2.52 5.93 -9.94
N GLN A 24 1.51 6.55 -9.33
CA GLN A 24 1.71 7.36 -8.13
C GLN A 24 2.00 6.52 -6.89
N ILE A 25 1.29 5.38 -6.71
CA ILE A 25 1.57 4.49 -5.58
C ILE A 25 2.91 3.78 -5.72
N ILE A 26 3.29 3.41 -6.95
CA ILE A 26 4.62 2.85 -7.22
C ILE A 26 5.70 3.86 -6.83
N ALA A 27 5.57 5.12 -7.24
CA ALA A 27 6.51 6.18 -6.87
C ALA A 27 6.56 6.41 -5.35
N TYR A 28 5.41 6.34 -4.67
CA TYR A 28 5.33 6.43 -3.21
C TYR A 28 6.11 5.29 -2.54
N LEU A 29 5.94 4.05 -2.99
CA LEU A 29 6.63 2.88 -2.44
C LEU A 29 8.14 2.94 -2.68
N GLN A 30 8.57 3.37 -3.86
CA GLN A 30 9.98 3.56 -4.18
C GLN A 30 10.61 4.63 -3.27
N LYS A 31 9.92 5.75 -3.07
CA LYS A 31 10.35 6.80 -2.16
C LYS A 31 10.37 6.33 -0.70
N PHE A 32 9.36 5.58 -0.29
CA PHE A 32 9.29 4.98 1.04
C PHE A 32 10.51 4.11 1.34
N ALA A 33 10.91 3.27 0.39
CA ALA A 33 12.11 2.45 0.52
C ALA A 33 13.39 3.30 0.57
N ALA A 34 13.52 4.29 -0.32
CA ALA A 34 14.68 5.17 -0.40
C ALA A 34 14.88 5.98 0.89
N ASP A 35 13.82 6.57 1.43
CA ASP A 35 13.86 7.36 2.67
C ASP A 35 14.31 6.54 3.89
N ARG A 36 14.20 5.22 3.82
CA ARG A 36 14.58 4.28 4.89
C ARG A 36 15.85 3.50 4.59
N ASN A 37 16.51 3.79 3.46
CA ASN A 37 17.67 3.05 2.97
C ASN A 37 17.40 1.55 2.77
N PHE A 38 16.18 1.20 2.40
CA PHE A 38 15.83 -0.16 2.01
C PHE A 38 16.14 -0.37 0.53
N ALA A 39 16.66 -1.54 0.18
CA ALA A 39 16.79 -1.94 -1.21
C ALA A 39 15.40 -2.14 -1.82
N GLN A 40 15.24 -1.78 -3.10
CA GLN A 40 14.00 -2.00 -3.81
C GLN A 40 14.27 -2.43 -5.26
N LYS A 41 13.35 -3.19 -5.82
CA LYS A 41 13.27 -3.52 -7.24
C LYS A 41 11.85 -3.30 -7.72
N THR A 42 11.72 -2.76 -8.91
CA THR A 42 10.43 -2.64 -9.59
C THR A 42 10.55 -3.37 -10.93
N ASP A 43 9.63 -4.29 -11.21
CA ASP A 43 9.60 -5.02 -12.47
C ASP A 43 8.82 -4.29 -13.57
N GLU A 44 8.75 -4.87 -14.75
CA GLU A 44 8.06 -4.30 -15.92
C GLU A 44 6.54 -4.23 -15.73
N ALA A 45 5.98 -5.08 -14.88
CA ALA A 45 4.55 -5.06 -14.53
C ALA A 45 4.22 -4.01 -13.47
N GLY A 46 5.24 -3.39 -12.85
CA GLY A 46 5.07 -2.40 -11.80
C GLY A 46 5.06 -3.00 -10.39
N ASN A 47 5.36 -4.28 -10.22
CA ASN A 47 5.51 -4.87 -8.90
C ASN A 47 6.72 -4.27 -8.19
N VAL A 48 6.56 -3.90 -6.92
CA VAL A 48 7.63 -3.31 -6.12
C VAL A 48 8.03 -4.29 -5.02
N LEU A 49 9.28 -4.72 -5.06
CA LEU A 49 9.91 -5.51 -3.99
C LEU A 49 10.73 -4.57 -3.11
N ILE A 50 10.43 -4.53 -1.83
CA ILE A 50 11.18 -3.79 -0.83
C ILE A 50 11.86 -4.79 0.09
N VAL A 51 13.18 -4.69 0.22
CA VAL A 51 14.00 -5.57 1.06
C VAL A 51 14.47 -4.82 2.28
N LYS A 52 14.11 -5.33 3.44
CA LYS A 52 14.62 -4.88 4.73
C LYS A 52 15.56 -5.95 5.28
N GLU A 53 16.82 -5.58 5.47
CA GLU A 53 17.83 -6.45 6.05
C GLU A 53 17.45 -6.92 7.46
N ALA A 54 17.95 -8.10 7.82
CA ALA A 54 17.77 -8.64 9.15
C ALA A 54 18.34 -7.69 10.22
N ALA A 55 17.68 -7.64 11.37
CA ALA A 55 18.25 -6.95 12.53
C ALA A 55 19.50 -7.66 13.04
N PRO A 56 20.44 -6.94 13.65
CA PRO A 56 21.65 -7.55 14.22
C PRO A 56 21.33 -8.76 15.10
N GLY A 57 22.01 -9.89 14.84
CA GLY A 57 21.78 -11.16 15.52
C GLY A 57 20.71 -12.07 14.90
N PHE A 58 20.06 -11.64 13.80
CA PHE A 58 19.04 -12.41 13.08
C PHE A 58 19.45 -12.76 11.64
N GLU A 59 20.71 -12.58 11.27
CA GLU A 59 21.19 -12.75 9.91
C GLU A 59 21.03 -14.17 9.36
N GLY A 60 20.98 -15.17 10.25
CA GLY A 60 20.78 -16.58 9.88
C GLY A 60 19.31 -17.04 9.89
N VAL A 61 18.37 -16.14 10.18
CA VAL A 61 16.95 -16.49 10.20
C VAL A 61 16.39 -16.46 8.77
N PRO A 62 15.57 -17.44 8.35
CA PRO A 62 14.93 -17.42 7.05
C PRO A 62 14.13 -16.13 6.82
N ALA A 63 14.20 -15.61 5.60
CA ALA A 63 13.43 -14.44 5.20
C ALA A 63 11.92 -14.71 5.25
N ILE A 64 11.17 -13.69 5.61
CA ILE A 64 9.71 -13.70 5.57
C ILE A 64 9.26 -12.74 4.46
N VAL A 65 8.41 -13.22 3.57
CA VAL A 65 7.79 -12.41 2.53
C VAL A 65 6.38 -12.03 2.97
N LEU A 66 6.09 -10.74 2.94
CA LEU A 66 4.73 -10.21 3.03
C LEU A 66 4.32 -9.72 1.66
N GLN A 67 3.11 -10.07 1.26
CA GLN A 67 2.55 -9.64 -0.01
C GLN A 67 1.21 -8.95 0.23
N SER A 68 1.00 -7.85 -0.50
CA SER A 68 -0.27 -7.17 -0.64
C SER A 68 -0.37 -6.57 -2.03
N HIS A 69 -1.57 -6.17 -2.47
CA HIS A 69 -1.72 -5.38 -3.69
C HIS A 69 -1.89 -3.90 -3.35
N SER A 70 -1.36 -3.03 -4.20
CA SER A 70 -1.31 -1.59 -3.94
C SER A 70 -2.45 -0.81 -4.60
N ASP A 71 -3.06 -1.36 -5.63
CA ASP A 71 -4.18 -0.74 -6.31
C ASP A 71 -5.49 -0.86 -5.51
N MET A 72 -6.48 -0.11 -5.91
CA MET A 72 -7.83 -0.20 -5.36
C MET A 72 -8.90 -0.05 -6.43
N VAL A 73 -10.03 -0.71 -6.20
CA VAL A 73 -11.24 -0.46 -6.98
C VAL A 73 -11.78 0.92 -6.65
N CYS A 74 -11.99 1.73 -7.66
CA CYS A 74 -12.41 3.11 -7.54
C CYS A 74 -13.88 3.26 -7.92
N GLU A 75 -14.74 3.42 -6.92
CA GLU A 75 -16.16 3.67 -7.06
C GLU A 75 -16.58 4.84 -6.19
N LYS A 76 -17.57 5.59 -6.63
CA LYS A 76 -18.12 6.73 -5.90
C LYS A 76 -19.64 6.80 -6.02
N ASN A 77 -20.27 7.49 -5.08
CA ASN A 77 -21.68 7.82 -5.18
C ASN A 77 -21.94 8.76 -6.37
N ASN A 78 -23.11 8.63 -7.00
CA ASN A 78 -23.43 9.40 -8.21
C ASN A 78 -23.54 10.91 -7.97
N ASP A 79 -23.81 11.33 -6.75
CA ASP A 79 -23.91 12.73 -6.32
C ASP A 79 -22.60 13.34 -5.84
N VAL A 80 -21.50 12.57 -5.88
CA VAL A 80 -20.18 13.00 -5.44
C VAL A 80 -19.31 13.30 -6.63
N GLU A 81 -18.71 14.50 -6.67
CA GLU A 81 -17.64 14.82 -7.59
C GLU A 81 -16.31 14.39 -6.97
N PHE A 82 -15.58 13.51 -7.65
CA PHE A 82 -14.31 12.99 -7.21
C PHE A 82 -13.51 12.49 -8.41
N ASP A 83 -12.23 12.87 -8.47
CA ASP A 83 -11.29 12.42 -9.50
C ASP A 83 -10.27 11.46 -8.87
N PHE A 84 -10.42 10.16 -9.11
CA PHE A 84 -9.54 9.14 -8.54
C PHE A 84 -8.09 9.22 -9.02
N LYS A 85 -7.80 9.97 -10.07
CA LYS A 85 -6.43 10.17 -10.58
C LYS A 85 -5.68 11.27 -9.84
N HIS A 86 -6.40 12.19 -9.19
CA HIS A 86 -5.79 13.38 -8.58
C HIS A 86 -6.22 13.62 -7.13
N ASP A 87 -7.41 13.16 -6.74
CA ASP A 87 -7.95 13.44 -5.42
C ASP A 87 -7.57 12.36 -4.40
N ALA A 88 -7.32 12.80 -3.17
CA ALA A 88 -7.09 11.91 -2.04
C ALA A 88 -8.41 11.38 -1.48
N ILE A 89 -8.44 10.12 -1.07
CA ILE A 89 -9.58 9.53 -0.37
C ILE A 89 -9.78 10.26 0.97
N GLN A 90 -11.00 10.73 1.21
CA GLN A 90 -11.37 11.39 2.46
C GLN A 90 -11.81 10.34 3.50
N ALA A 91 -10.83 9.70 4.12
CA ALA A 91 -11.07 8.72 5.16
C ALA A 91 -11.39 9.40 6.51
N TYR A 92 -12.36 8.88 7.23
CA TYR A 92 -12.74 9.37 8.56
C TYR A 92 -13.13 8.21 9.47
N VAL A 93 -13.08 8.46 10.78
CA VAL A 93 -13.49 7.49 11.80
C VAL A 93 -14.93 7.76 12.21
N ASP A 94 -15.74 6.70 12.19
CA ASP A 94 -17.15 6.70 12.60
C ASP A 94 -17.35 5.60 13.65
N GLY A 95 -17.22 5.96 14.92
CA GLY A 95 -17.21 5.00 16.03
C GLY A 95 -16.05 4.02 15.93
N GLU A 96 -16.34 2.74 15.76
CA GLU A 96 -15.35 1.66 15.58
C GLU A 96 -14.98 1.42 14.10
N TRP A 97 -15.55 2.19 13.17
CA TRP A 97 -15.38 2.02 11.74
C TRP A 97 -14.52 3.13 11.13
N MET A 98 -13.72 2.77 10.14
CA MET A 98 -13.13 3.73 9.22
C MET A 98 -13.91 3.69 7.90
N ARG A 99 -14.29 4.86 7.43
CA ARG A 99 -15.10 5.05 6.22
C ARG A 99 -14.45 6.06 5.29
N ALA A 100 -14.87 6.06 4.03
CA ALA A 100 -14.55 7.11 3.07
C ALA A 100 -15.79 7.93 2.73
N LYS A 101 -15.59 9.22 2.49
CA LYS A 101 -16.68 10.16 2.21
C LYS A 101 -17.11 10.06 0.75
N GLY A 102 -18.15 9.28 0.50
CA GLY A 102 -18.77 9.16 -0.81
C GLY A 102 -18.03 8.33 -1.84
N THR A 103 -16.93 7.67 -1.45
CA THR A 103 -16.11 6.82 -2.31
C THR A 103 -15.81 5.49 -1.64
N THR A 104 -15.23 4.56 -2.41
CA THR A 104 -14.52 3.40 -1.83
C THR A 104 -13.37 3.85 -0.94
N LEU A 105 -13.04 3.08 0.09
CA LEU A 105 -11.96 3.38 1.04
C LEU A 105 -10.60 2.82 0.60
N GLY A 106 -10.60 1.69 -0.09
CA GLY A 106 -9.37 1.01 -0.50
C GLY A 106 -8.67 0.29 0.66
N ALA A 107 -9.41 -0.18 1.65
CA ALA A 107 -8.85 -0.98 2.73
C ALA A 107 -8.37 -2.35 2.26
N ASP A 108 -8.94 -2.86 1.18
CA ASP A 108 -8.48 -4.03 0.46
C ASP A 108 -7.61 -3.57 -0.75
N ASP A 109 -6.32 -3.76 -0.73
CA ASP A 109 -5.54 -4.27 0.38
C ASP A 109 -4.59 -3.21 1.00
N GLY A 110 -5.01 -1.95 1.04
CA GLY A 110 -4.22 -0.86 1.61
C GLY A 110 -3.88 -1.07 3.10
N ILE A 111 -4.64 -1.88 3.82
CA ILE A 111 -4.28 -2.29 5.18
C ILE A 111 -3.09 -3.25 5.17
N GLY A 112 -3.02 -4.15 4.19
CA GLY A 112 -1.86 -5.03 3.98
C GLY A 112 -0.58 -4.24 3.74
N GLU A 113 -0.65 -3.19 2.92
CA GLU A 113 0.48 -2.27 2.71
C GLU A 113 0.88 -1.50 3.97
N GLY A 114 -0.08 -1.23 4.85
CA GLY A 114 0.15 -0.56 6.12
C GLY A 114 0.91 -1.41 7.16
N PHE A 115 1.16 -2.69 6.88
CA PHE A 115 2.00 -3.54 7.73
C PHE A 115 3.44 -3.04 7.67
N PRO A 116 3.90 -2.30 8.69
CA PRO A 116 5.14 -1.58 8.56
C PRO A 116 6.34 -2.52 8.62
N PRO A 117 7.44 -2.14 7.98
CA PRO A 117 8.75 -2.72 8.20
C PRO A 117 9.26 -2.57 9.65
N SER A 118 8.39 -2.27 10.59
CA SER A 118 8.70 -2.23 12.03
C SER A 118 8.78 -3.61 12.65
N ALA A 119 8.25 -4.61 11.97
CA ALA A 119 8.50 -5.99 12.34
C ALA A 119 9.90 -6.40 11.85
N ARG A 120 10.53 -7.31 12.51
CA ARG A 120 11.87 -7.86 12.23
C ARG A 120 11.86 -8.71 10.95
N MET A 121 11.43 -8.13 9.84
CA MET A 121 11.20 -8.84 8.59
C MET A 121 12.29 -8.52 7.56
N ALA A 122 12.70 -9.51 6.80
CA ALA A 122 13.75 -9.39 5.83
C ALA A 122 13.25 -8.96 4.44
N GLU A 123 12.02 -9.26 4.06
CA GLU A 123 11.48 -8.94 2.74
C GLU A 123 10.00 -8.59 2.81
N CYS A 124 9.61 -7.61 2.02
CA CYS A 124 8.21 -7.26 1.77
C CYS A 124 8.03 -7.12 0.26
N LEU A 125 7.14 -7.91 -0.31
CA LEU A 125 6.72 -7.78 -1.69
C LEU A 125 5.38 -7.06 -1.71
N VAL A 126 5.34 -5.93 -2.37
CA VAL A 126 4.09 -5.25 -2.71
C VAL A 126 3.84 -5.49 -4.20
N SER A 127 2.75 -6.13 -4.52
CA SER A 127 2.33 -6.38 -5.90
C SER A 127 1.30 -5.34 -6.31
N THR A 128 1.50 -4.76 -7.47
CA THR A 128 0.51 -3.86 -8.09
C THR A 128 -0.44 -4.62 -9.00
N ASP A 129 -0.49 -5.96 -8.91
CA ASP A 129 -1.20 -6.82 -9.85
C ASP A 129 -2.63 -6.39 -10.15
N ALA A 130 -2.77 -5.79 -11.31
CA ALA A 130 -4.03 -5.71 -12.01
C ALA A 130 -4.31 -6.97 -12.86
N GLU A 131 -3.43 -7.98 -12.84
CA GLU A 131 -3.51 -9.15 -13.72
C GLU A 131 -3.58 -10.50 -12.98
N ALA A 132 -4.42 -10.60 -11.97
CA ALA A 132 -4.90 -11.91 -11.51
C ALA A 132 -6.35 -12.16 -11.96
N GLY A 133 -6.76 -11.55 -13.04
CA GLY A 133 -8.09 -11.70 -13.65
C GLY A 133 -8.00 -12.37 -15.02
N GLY A 134 -7.45 -13.56 -15.10
CA GLY A 134 -7.36 -14.33 -16.33
C GLY A 134 -7.64 -15.80 -16.12
N GLU A 135 -8.88 -16.19 -16.37
CA GLU A 135 -9.50 -17.50 -16.50
C GLU A 135 -10.08 -18.13 -15.24
#